data_39aa52e156c27695f484a39bc49e3cf1
#
_entry.id   39aa52e156c27695f484a39bc49e3cf1
#
_cell.length_a   1.000
_cell.length_b   1.000
_cell.length_c   1.000
_cell.angle_alpha   90.00
_cell.angle_beta   90.00
_cell.angle_gamma   90.00
#
_symmetry.space_group_name_H-M   'P 1'
#
loop_
_entity.id
_entity.type
_entity.pdbx_description
1 polymer ?
#
loop_
_entity_poly.entity_id
_entity_poly.type
_entity_poly.pdbx_seq_one_letter_code
_entity_poly.pdbx_strand_id
1 'polypeptide(L)'
;MPRGPNIVISFKDIASDEEIRQSLELGCRQLAEEFPETTRFELTLAPDGAGHTAHAHVTGRNTEVAAHTEAIELGAAAVRLLDTLERLLRKVHDKHIFKNRRRAAQLTPKKRRR
;
A
#
# COMPACT_ATOMS: atom_id res chain seq x y z
N MET A 1 -2.15 5.50 23.57
CA MET A 1 -1.90 6.25 22.36
C MET A 1 -1.98 5.41 21.12
N PRO A 2 -2.88 5.67 20.26
CA PRO A 2 -2.93 4.87 19.05
C PRO A 2 -1.67 5.02 18.24
N ARG A 3 -1.31 3.93 17.64
CA ARG A 3 -0.13 3.89 16.79
C ARG A 3 -0.51 3.71 15.37
N GLY A 4 -1.34 4.57 14.89
CA GLY A 4 -1.70 4.48 13.51
C GLY A 4 -0.46 4.51 12.62
N PRO A 5 -0.61 4.21 11.35
CA PRO A 5 0.50 4.29 10.43
C PRO A 5 0.96 5.72 10.25
N ASN A 6 2.20 5.87 9.84
CA ASN A 6 2.74 7.18 9.49
C ASN A 6 2.39 7.43 8.02
N ILE A 7 1.50 8.38 7.78
CA ILE A 7 1.02 8.66 6.43
C ILE A 7 1.53 10.02 6.01
N VAL A 8 2.31 10.04 4.93
CA VAL A 8 2.85 11.27 4.37
C VAL A 8 2.34 11.41 2.94
N ILE A 9 1.65 12.49 2.67
CA ILE A 9 1.09 12.77 1.35
C ILE A 9 1.66 14.09 0.87
N SER A 10 2.33 14.05 -0.27
CA SER A 10 3.01 15.22 -0.84
C SER A 10 2.43 15.54 -2.21
N PHE A 11 2.27 16.83 -2.47
CA PHE A 11 1.91 17.33 -3.80
C PHE A 11 3.13 18.03 -4.35
N LYS A 12 3.70 17.47 -5.39
CA LYS A 12 4.94 18.00 -5.96
C LYS A 12 4.64 18.73 -7.25
N ASP A 13 5.00 20.01 -7.30
CA ASP A 13 4.82 20.85 -8.48
C ASP A 13 3.37 21.02 -8.91
N ILE A 14 2.44 20.79 -8.00
CA ILE A 14 1.02 21.09 -8.19
C ILE A 14 0.49 21.61 -6.86
N ALA A 15 -0.62 22.32 -6.95
CA ALA A 15 -1.26 22.83 -5.74
C ALA A 15 -1.83 21.69 -4.92
N SER A 16 -1.79 21.85 -3.61
CA SER A 16 -2.39 20.88 -2.70
C SER A 16 -3.89 20.85 -2.91
N ASP A 17 -4.45 19.67 -2.81
CA ASP A 17 -5.90 19.47 -2.90
C ASP A 17 -6.32 18.76 -1.62
N GLU A 18 -7.01 19.49 -0.77
CA GLU A 18 -7.33 18.98 0.55
C GLU A 18 -8.30 17.81 0.49
N GLU A 19 -9.23 17.83 -0.45
CA GLU A 19 -10.16 16.71 -0.63
C GLU A 19 -9.42 15.43 -0.98
N ILE A 20 -8.50 15.54 -1.91
CA ILE A 20 -7.72 14.39 -2.33
C ILE A 20 -6.83 13.92 -1.20
N ARG A 21 -6.23 14.87 -0.46
CA ARG A 21 -5.41 14.50 0.69
C ARG A 21 -6.21 13.71 1.71
N GLN A 22 -7.41 14.17 2.03
CA GLN A 22 -8.25 13.48 3.01
C GLN A 22 -8.69 12.11 2.53
N SER A 23 -9.04 12.01 1.25
CA SER A 23 -9.39 10.72 0.65
C SER A 23 -8.24 9.74 0.74
N LEU A 24 -7.04 10.19 0.40
CA LEU A 24 -5.88 9.33 0.45
C LEU A 24 -5.54 8.92 1.88
N GLU A 25 -5.65 9.87 2.81
CA GLU A 25 -5.40 9.56 4.21
C GLU A 25 -6.35 8.50 4.72
N LEU A 26 -7.64 8.67 4.42
CA LEU A 26 -8.64 7.70 4.85
C LEU A 26 -8.37 6.33 4.23
N GLY A 27 -8.07 6.33 2.92
CA GLY A 27 -7.77 5.08 2.25
C GLY A 27 -6.56 4.36 2.83
N CYS A 28 -5.51 5.13 3.16
CA CYS A 28 -4.32 4.53 3.76
C CYS A 28 -4.62 3.97 5.15
N ARG A 29 -5.45 4.66 5.94
CA ARG A 29 -5.81 4.15 7.25
C ARG A 29 -6.60 2.85 7.13
N GLN A 30 -7.49 2.77 6.15
CA GLN A 30 -8.24 1.54 5.91
C GLN A 30 -7.32 0.41 5.49
N LEU A 31 -6.34 0.71 4.65
CA LEU A 31 -5.36 -0.30 4.26
C LEU A 31 -4.53 -0.75 5.45
N ALA A 32 -4.18 0.16 6.34
CA ALA A 32 -3.40 -0.19 7.52
C ALA A 32 -4.20 -1.09 8.45
N GLU A 33 -5.51 -0.91 8.51
CA GLU A 33 -6.36 -1.78 9.32
C GLU A 33 -6.45 -3.17 8.71
N GLU A 34 -6.53 -3.23 7.39
CA GLU A 34 -6.61 -4.50 6.70
C GLU A 34 -5.27 -5.22 6.69
N PHE A 35 -4.19 -4.47 6.63
CA PHE A 35 -2.83 -5.02 6.58
C PHE A 35 -2.02 -4.43 7.73
N PRO A 36 -2.23 -4.94 8.95
CA PRO A 36 -1.63 -4.31 10.13
C PRO A 36 -0.11 -4.36 10.20
N GLU A 37 0.52 -5.12 9.32
CA GLU A 37 1.98 -5.13 9.25
C GLU A 37 2.55 -3.84 8.66
N THR A 38 1.71 -3.01 8.00
CA THR A 38 2.19 -1.76 7.41
C THR A 38 2.40 -0.72 8.50
N THR A 39 3.46 0.07 8.35
CA THR A 39 3.79 1.09 9.34
C THR A 39 3.95 2.48 8.73
N ARG A 40 4.24 2.57 7.42
CA ARG A 40 4.49 3.87 6.82
C ARG A 40 3.97 3.88 5.39
N PHE A 41 3.25 4.94 5.06
CA PHE A 41 2.73 5.18 3.71
C PHE A 41 3.29 6.52 3.24
N GLU A 42 4.01 6.50 2.13
CA GLU A 42 4.50 7.73 1.51
C GLU A 42 3.91 7.84 0.13
N LEU A 43 3.13 8.87 -0.10
CA LEU A 43 2.44 9.07 -1.36
C LEU A 43 2.85 10.42 -1.93
N THR A 44 3.10 10.45 -3.25
CA THR A 44 3.47 11.68 -3.93
C THR A 44 2.64 11.80 -5.19
N LEU A 45 2.04 12.97 -5.37
CA LEU A 45 1.26 13.28 -6.55
C LEU A 45 1.93 14.41 -7.30
N ALA A 46 1.99 14.29 -8.63
CA ALA A 46 2.71 15.26 -9.44
C ALA A 46 2.09 15.34 -10.81
N PRO A 47 2.32 16.45 -11.53
CA PRO A 47 1.85 16.54 -12.91
C PRO A 47 2.77 15.74 -13.82
N ASP A 48 2.22 15.30 -14.93
CA ASP A 48 2.99 14.56 -15.91
C ASP A 48 2.35 14.80 -17.29
N GLY A 49 2.96 15.69 -18.07
CA GLY A 49 2.39 16.04 -19.34
C GLY A 49 1.01 16.66 -19.18
N ALA A 50 0.03 16.09 -19.86
CA ALA A 50 -1.34 16.58 -19.76
C ALA A 50 -2.10 15.98 -18.59
N GLY A 51 -1.49 15.05 -17.87
CA GLY A 51 -2.17 14.34 -16.79
C GLY A 51 -1.40 14.42 -15.50
N HIS A 52 -1.57 13.40 -14.70
CA HIS A 52 -0.98 13.36 -13.36
C HIS A 52 -0.45 11.96 -13.07
N THR A 53 0.55 11.90 -12.19
CA THR A 53 1.04 10.64 -11.67
C THR A 53 0.85 10.59 -10.17
N ALA A 54 0.73 9.38 -9.66
CA ALA A 54 0.68 9.16 -8.23
C ALA A 54 1.62 8.01 -7.91
N HIS A 55 2.49 8.24 -6.94
CA HIS A 55 3.45 7.24 -6.50
C HIS A 55 3.21 6.93 -5.05
N ALA A 56 3.47 5.70 -4.66
CA ALA A 56 3.37 5.31 -3.27
C ALA A 56 4.47 4.34 -2.92
N HIS A 57 4.94 4.47 -1.71
CA HIS A 57 5.89 3.51 -1.13
C HIS A 57 5.36 3.17 0.25
N VAL A 58 5.09 1.90 0.47
CA VAL A 58 4.54 1.43 1.74
C VAL A 58 5.52 0.44 2.33
N THR A 59 5.88 0.68 3.59
CA THR A 59 6.79 -0.19 4.30
C THR A 59 6.16 -0.66 5.59
N GLY A 60 6.65 -1.77 6.10
CA GLY A 60 6.18 -2.32 7.34
C GLY A 60 6.99 -3.54 7.70
N ARG A 61 6.43 -4.35 8.58
CA ARG A 61 7.12 -5.55 9.05
C ARG A 61 7.14 -6.59 7.94
N ASN A 62 8.31 -6.88 7.42
CA ASN A 62 8.50 -7.82 6.30
C ASN A 62 7.63 -7.45 5.11
N THR A 63 7.41 -6.15 4.92
CA THR A 63 6.51 -5.66 3.90
C THR A 63 7.12 -4.44 3.25
N GLU A 64 7.15 -4.47 1.93
CA GLU A 64 7.57 -3.29 1.17
C GLU A 64 6.92 -3.39 -0.20
N VAL A 65 6.11 -2.41 -0.55
CA VAL A 65 5.50 -2.35 -1.87
C VAL A 65 5.65 -0.94 -2.41
N ALA A 66 5.73 -0.84 -3.71
CA ALA A 66 5.77 0.44 -4.42
C ALA A 66 4.73 0.38 -5.53
N ALA A 67 4.06 1.50 -5.74
CA ALA A 67 3.02 1.59 -6.75
C ALA A 67 3.16 2.89 -7.51
N HIS A 68 2.72 2.87 -8.75
CA HIS A 68 2.75 4.03 -9.61
C HIS A 68 1.52 3.98 -10.50
N THR A 69 0.77 5.06 -10.55
CA THR A 69 -0.40 5.14 -11.41
C THR A 69 -0.41 6.47 -12.14
N GLU A 70 -1.16 6.53 -13.22
CA GLU A 70 -1.30 7.72 -14.05
C GLU A 70 -2.75 7.88 -14.42
N ALA A 71 -3.18 9.12 -14.56
CA ALA A 71 -4.50 9.44 -15.05
C ALA A 71 -4.52 10.90 -15.46
N ILE A 72 -5.48 11.26 -16.29
CA ILE A 72 -5.65 12.67 -16.67
C ILE A 72 -6.03 13.48 -15.43
N GLU A 73 -7.01 12.99 -14.67
CA GLU A 73 -7.50 13.68 -13.49
C GLU A 73 -6.69 13.24 -12.27
N LEU A 74 -6.35 14.21 -11.43
CA LEU A 74 -5.59 13.92 -10.22
C LEU A 74 -6.33 12.95 -9.30
N GLY A 75 -7.65 13.16 -9.14
CA GLY A 75 -8.44 12.27 -8.31
C GLY A 75 -8.48 10.84 -8.83
N ALA A 76 -8.52 10.69 -10.15
CA ALA A 76 -8.50 9.35 -10.73
C ALA A 76 -7.17 8.65 -10.48
N ALA A 77 -6.07 9.39 -10.58
CA ALA A 77 -4.76 8.82 -10.28
C ALA A 77 -4.70 8.37 -8.83
N ALA A 78 -5.27 9.17 -7.93
CA ALA A 78 -5.28 8.84 -6.51
C ALA A 78 -6.09 7.58 -6.23
N VAL A 79 -7.27 7.47 -6.83
CA VAL A 79 -8.11 6.28 -6.63
C VAL A 79 -7.41 5.03 -7.15
N ARG A 80 -6.81 5.14 -8.33
CA ARG A 80 -6.07 4.01 -8.89
C ARG A 80 -4.90 3.61 -8.01
N LEU A 81 -4.26 4.59 -7.38
CA LEU A 81 -3.14 4.32 -6.50
C LEU A 81 -3.59 3.47 -5.32
N LEU A 82 -4.70 3.83 -4.68
CA LEU A 82 -5.21 3.07 -3.55
C LEU A 82 -5.59 1.66 -3.96
N ASP A 83 -6.24 1.50 -5.12
CA ASP A 83 -6.60 0.18 -5.62
C ASP A 83 -5.36 -0.67 -5.88
N THR A 84 -4.34 -0.06 -6.45
CA THR A 84 -3.11 -0.78 -6.74
C THR A 84 -2.41 -1.19 -5.45
N LEU A 85 -2.38 -0.29 -4.47
CA LEU A 85 -1.78 -0.60 -3.19
C LEU A 85 -2.49 -1.77 -2.51
N GLU A 86 -3.81 -1.77 -2.55
CA GLU A 86 -4.55 -2.87 -1.95
C GLU A 86 -4.18 -4.20 -2.58
N ARG A 87 -4.12 -4.23 -3.91
CA ARG A 87 -3.76 -5.44 -4.62
C ARG A 87 -2.35 -5.92 -4.26
N LEU A 88 -1.41 -4.99 -4.23
CA LEU A 88 -0.03 -5.35 -3.92
C LEU A 88 0.14 -5.79 -2.48
N LEU A 89 -0.51 -5.11 -1.56
CA LEU A 89 -0.43 -5.46 -0.15
C LEU A 89 -1.07 -6.82 0.11
N ARG A 90 -2.20 -7.09 -0.53
CA ARG A 90 -2.86 -8.37 -0.38
C ARG A 90 -1.97 -9.50 -0.91
N LYS A 91 -1.32 -9.25 -2.03
CA LYS A 91 -0.43 -10.25 -2.61
C LYS A 91 0.73 -10.57 -1.68
N VAL A 92 1.36 -9.54 -1.10
CA VAL A 92 2.45 -9.75 -0.17
C VAL A 92 1.96 -10.44 1.09
N HIS A 93 0.83 -10.01 1.60
CA HIS A 93 0.23 -10.57 2.81
C HIS A 93 -0.09 -12.06 2.62
N ASP A 94 -0.73 -12.39 1.50
CA ASP A 94 -1.07 -13.78 1.20
C ASP A 94 0.18 -14.63 1.04
N LYS A 95 1.19 -14.07 0.43
CA LYS A 95 2.44 -14.78 0.24
C LYS A 95 3.08 -15.12 1.58
N HIS A 96 3.05 -14.20 2.53
CA HIS A 96 3.59 -14.45 3.85
C HIS A 96 2.80 -15.53 4.60
N ILE A 97 1.50 -15.47 4.50
CA ILE A 97 0.65 -16.49 5.13
C ILE A 97 0.94 -17.85 4.54
N PHE A 98 1.02 -17.93 3.23
CA PHE A 98 1.30 -19.19 2.55
C PHE A 98 2.67 -19.74 2.95
N LYS A 99 3.66 -18.87 3.00
CA LYS A 99 5.01 -19.26 3.39
C LYS A 99 5.03 -19.81 4.82
N ASN A 100 4.31 -19.16 5.71
CA ASN A 100 4.25 -19.62 7.09
C ASN A 100 3.58 -20.96 7.22
N ARG A 101 2.54 -21.20 6.43
CA ARG A 101 1.88 -22.50 6.42
C ARG A 101 2.81 -23.59 5.93
N ARG A 102 3.57 -23.31 4.90
CA ARG A 102 4.51 -24.28 4.37
C ARG A 102 5.59 -24.62 5.39
N ARG A 103 6.06 -23.61 6.09
CA ARG A 103 7.07 -23.83 7.12
C ARG A 103 6.52 -24.70 8.25
N ALA A 104 5.30 -24.42 8.69
CA ALA A 104 4.67 -25.20 9.72
C ALA A 104 4.51 -26.65 9.30
N ALA A 105 4.12 -26.86 8.05
CA ALA A 105 3.97 -28.21 7.53
C ALA A 105 5.30 -28.95 7.51
N GLN A 106 6.38 -28.25 7.17
CA GLN A 106 7.68 -28.87 7.13
C GLN A 106 8.18 -29.24 8.50
N LEU A 107 7.80 -28.48 9.50
CA LEU A 107 8.21 -28.76 10.87
C LEU A 107 7.44 -29.90 11.49
N THR A 108 6.28 -30.21 10.96
CA THR A 108 5.48 -31.34 11.45
C THR A 108 6.15 -32.64 11.01
N PRO A 109 6.39 -33.53 11.95
CA PRO A 109 6.95 -34.81 11.52
C PRO A 109 5.95 -35.52 10.63
N LYS A 110 6.37 -35.93 9.55
CA LYS A 110 5.47 -36.37 8.66
C LYS A 110 5.52 -37.61 8.32
N LYS A 111 5.19 -37.93 8.45
CA LYS A 111 5.24 -38.58 8.10
C LYS A 111 5.72 -39.02 7.09
N ARG A 112 6.10 -39.18 6.74
CA ARG A 112 6.46 -39.36 5.98
C ARG A 112 6.57 -39.95 5.27
N ARG A 113 6.51 -40.16 4.96
CA ARG A 113 6.43 -40.44 4.17
C ARG A 113 6.83 -41.09 3.63
N ARG A 114 6.87 -41.45 3.55
CA ARG A 114 7.00 -41.91 3.02
C ARG A 114 6.98 -42.28 2.82
#